data_0faf9ea2406378117f9525568ca247ce
#
_entry.id   0faf9ea2406378117f9525568ca247ce
#
_cell.length_a   1.000
_cell.length_b   1.000
_cell.length_c   1.000
_cell.angle_alpha   90.00
_cell.angle_beta   90.00
_cell.angle_gamma   90.00
#
_symmetry.space_group_name_H-M   'P 1'
#
loop_
_entity.id
_entity.type
_entity.pdbx_description
1 polymer ?
#
loop_
_entity_poly.entity_id
_entity_poly.type
_entity_poly.pdbx_seq_one_letter_code
_entity_poly.pdbx_strand_id
1 'polypeptide(L)'
;MELPVAKKELLNSVTHSVRAAQAVLQYGVGAMVDFPDQTLMTAAPEYWKEQVVQIHDERLERALRVNYFGLPAGKEDAPEGISYVRFPEWYFCPKCRRFQPLKDWIKAYRKKPGRAEKDPNMIKSPKCPYCNPGQELVVARIITVCECGHIDDFPWVKWVHCKNTNGGPRRVCDHPALTFKTSASSSEGLEGLTVTCETCHAKATLKNAFEKDGLQKLDEKYPGQYGFKCEGKHPWKHTKELCSRYPKVLQRGSSSVYFPVTESSLVIPPYSSQINQKVESSKGFEKCKEVISRYKKSSAIPKALLPTLIEEQIKSSSNDISLEKGIESKKVYDILERKWMSTDPEDEYTTTSVKYRAEEYEALNGEVSFPTGDGGDFVREATDISAYKIPYIKSISLIHKVR
;
A
#
# COMPACT_ATOMS: atom_id res chain seq x y z
N MET A 1 18.82 -12.16 -0.62
CA MET A 1 19.43 -11.26 0.38
C MET A 1 18.57 -11.36 1.62
N GLU A 2 18.98 -12.12 2.63
CA GLU A 2 18.19 -12.31 3.84
C GLU A 2 18.07 -10.99 4.60
N LEU A 3 16.84 -10.63 4.96
CA LEU A 3 16.59 -9.48 5.82
C LEU A 3 17.31 -9.70 7.17
N PRO A 4 17.90 -8.65 7.77
CA PRO A 4 18.50 -8.76 9.09
C PRO A 4 17.45 -9.28 10.10
N VAL A 5 17.86 -10.12 11.03
CA VAL A 5 17.01 -10.78 12.04
C VAL A 5 16.07 -9.79 12.76
N ALA A 6 16.54 -8.57 13.04
CA ALA A 6 15.71 -7.51 13.63
C ALA A 6 14.55 -7.03 12.74
N LYS A 7 14.68 -7.13 11.41
CA LYS A 7 13.58 -6.84 10.47
C LYS A 7 12.58 -7.98 10.39
N LYS A 8 13.03 -9.21 10.58
CA LYS A 8 12.18 -10.41 10.59
C LYS A 8 11.28 -10.46 11.83
N GLU A 9 11.78 -10.04 12.98
CA GLU A 9 10.99 -9.92 14.23
C GLU A 9 9.95 -8.80 14.18
N LEU A 10 10.26 -7.67 13.52
CA LEU A 10 9.34 -6.55 13.30
C LEU A 10 8.15 -6.92 12.42
N LEU A 11 8.34 -7.82 11.47
CA LEU A 11 7.29 -8.30 10.56
C LEU A 11 6.35 -9.33 11.25
N ASN A 12 6.68 -9.81 12.44
CA ASN A 12 5.99 -10.93 13.08
C ASN A 12 4.98 -10.55 14.18
N SER A 13 4.85 -9.28 14.55
CA SER A 13 3.93 -8.86 15.60
C SER A 13 2.81 -7.97 15.06
N VAL A 14 1.55 -8.36 15.33
CA VAL A 14 0.40 -7.47 15.13
C VAL A 14 0.48 -6.34 16.14
N THR A 15 0.59 -5.12 15.66
CA THR A 15 0.72 -3.94 16.52
C THR A 15 -0.54 -3.09 16.54
N HIS A 16 -1.27 -3.03 15.43
CA HIS A 16 -2.42 -2.17 15.24
C HIS A 16 -3.43 -2.81 14.29
N SER A 17 -4.69 -2.40 14.39
CA SER A 17 -5.74 -2.78 13.44
C SER A 17 -6.11 -1.60 12.55
N VAL A 18 -6.36 -1.88 11.28
CA VAL A 18 -6.81 -0.91 10.28
C VAL A 18 -8.05 -1.49 9.59
N ARG A 19 -9.10 -0.69 9.43
CA ARG A 19 -10.29 -1.13 8.70
C ARG A 19 -9.95 -1.37 7.23
N ALA A 20 -10.55 -2.38 6.60
CA ALA A 20 -10.32 -2.71 5.19
C ALA A 20 -10.52 -1.48 4.27
N ALA A 21 -11.57 -0.69 4.49
CA ALA A 21 -11.80 0.54 3.74
C ALA A 21 -10.67 1.57 3.91
N GLN A 22 -10.09 1.70 5.10
CA GLN A 22 -8.97 2.61 5.32
C GLN A 22 -7.70 2.11 4.63
N ALA A 23 -7.43 0.80 4.67
CA ALA A 23 -6.31 0.19 3.97
C ALA A 23 -6.39 0.40 2.45
N VAL A 24 -7.63 0.41 1.90
CA VAL A 24 -7.87 0.62 0.46
C VAL A 24 -7.86 2.10 0.10
N LEU A 25 -8.59 2.95 0.84
CA LEU A 25 -8.85 4.33 0.44
C LEU A 25 -7.78 5.32 0.90
N GLN A 26 -7.12 5.09 2.03
CA GLN A 26 -6.23 6.07 2.64
C GLN A 26 -4.80 5.55 2.85
N TYR A 27 -4.65 4.31 3.25
CA TYR A 27 -3.39 3.76 3.74
C TYR A 27 -2.87 2.63 2.88
N GLY A 28 -2.98 2.79 1.56
CA GLY A 28 -2.43 1.84 0.61
C GLY A 28 -0.91 1.76 0.63
N VAL A 29 -0.37 0.90 -0.23
CA VAL A 29 1.06 0.65 -0.34
C VAL A 29 1.84 1.95 -0.52
N GLY A 30 2.83 2.20 0.35
CA GLY A 30 3.62 3.43 0.35
C GLY A 30 2.99 4.60 1.12
N ALA A 31 1.76 4.47 1.62
CA ALA A 31 1.14 5.47 2.49
C ALA A 31 1.75 5.43 3.89
N MET A 32 1.93 6.60 4.48
CA MET A 32 2.32 6.74 5.88
C MET A 32 1.09 6.81 6.78
N VAL A 33 1.08 6.01 7.81
CA VAL A 33 0.01 5.91 8.81
C VAL A 33 0.54 6.34 10.15
N ASP A 34 -0.09 7.32 10.76
CA ASP A 34 0.21 7.75 12.12
C ASP A 34 -0.67 6.97 13.11
N PHE A 35 -0.06 6.03 13.80
CA PHE A 35 -0.64 5.37 14.97
C PHE A 35 -0.31 6.17 16.24
N PRO A 36 -1.04 5.95 17.34
CA PRO A 36 -0.81 6.72 18.56
C PRO A 36 0.63 6.72 19.07
N ASP A 37 1.34 5.62 18.89
CA ASP A 37 2.69 5.36 19.40
C ASP A 37 3.78 5.35 18.31
N GLN A 38 3.42 5.33 17.05
CA GLN A 38 4.42 5.25 15.96
C GLN A 38 3.86 5.67 14.59
N THR A 39 4.75 6.03 13.69
CA THR A 39 4.46 6.22 12.28
C THR A 39 5.01 5.04 11.49
N LEU A 40 4.17 4.46 10.68
CA LEU A 40 4.48 3.32 9.83
C LEU A 40 4.12 3.62 8.39
N MET A 41 4.78 2.96 7.46
CA MET A 41 4.45 2.99 6.02
C MET A 41 3.98 1.62 5.58
N THR A 42 2.88 1.54 4.86
CA THR A 42 2.35 0.29 4.33
C THR A 42 3.34 -0.34 3.36
N ALA A 43 3.79 -1.56 3.67
CA ALA A 43 4.74 -2.29 2.84
C ALA A 43 4.10 -2.81 1.55
N ALA A 44 4.92 -3.08 0.55
CA ALA A 44 4.47 -3.71 -0.68
C ALA A 44 3.94 -5.13 -0.43
N PRO A 45 2.99 -5.63 -1.26
CA PRO A 45 2.34 -6.92 -1.05
C PRO A 45 3.30 -8.12 -0.95
N GLU A 46 4.47 -8.04 -1.54
CA GLU A 46 5.51 -9.07 -1.46
C GLU A 46 6.01 -9.33 -0.03
N TYR A 47 5.76 -8.39 0.88
CA TYR A 47 6.13 -8.48 2.30
C TYR A 47 4.96 -8.86 3.19
N TRP A 48 3.75 -9.06 2.63
CA TRP A 48 2.61 -9.53 3.39
C TRP A 48 2.74 -11.03 3.64
N LYS A 49 2.32 -11.49 4.82
CA LYS A 49 2.58 -12.85 5.26
C LYS A 49 1.75 -13.91 4.58
N GLU A 50 0.52 -13.59 4.23
CA GLU A 50 -0.42 -14.51 3.61
C GLU A 50 -0.64 -14.20 2.15
N GLN A 51 -1.04 -15.25 1.42
CA GLN A 51 -1.46 -15.09 0.04
C GLN A 51 -2.67 -14.15 -0.02
N VAL A 52 -2.58 -13.20 -0.91
CA VAL A 52 -3.65 -12.28 -1.22
C VAL A 52 -4.84 -13.05 -1.77
N VAL A 53 -6.03 -12.82 -1.21
CA VAL A 53 -7.27 -13.38 -1.76
C VAL A 53 -7.55 -12.69 -3.09
N GLN A 54 -7.58 -13.45 -4.16
CA GLN A 54 -7.83 -12.90 -5.49
C GLN A 54 -9.32 -12.55 -5.64
N ILE A 55 -9.57 -11.36 -6.17
CA ILE A 55 -10.89 -10.88 -6.55
C ILE A 55 -10.85 -10.53 -8.03
N HIS A 56 -11.90 -10.90 -8.73
CA HIS A 56 -12.04 -10.62 -10.15
C HIS A 56 -13.21 -9.66 -10.39
N ASP A 57 -12.92 -8.59 -11.11
CA ASP A 57 -13.89 -7.71 -11.75
C ASP A 57 -13.38 -7.41 -13.15
N GLU A 58 -13.98 -8.04 -14.14
CA GLU A 58 -13.51 -8.01 -15.53
C GLU A 58 -13.52 -6.61 -16.13
N ARG A 59 -14.49 -5.76 -15.75
CA ARG A 59 -14.57 -4.37 -16.22
C ARG A 59 -13.39 -3.56 -15.68
N LEU A 60 -13.14 -3.70 -14.39
CA LEU A 60 -12.09 -2.96 -13.72
C LEU A 60 -10.70 -3.51 -14.10
N GLU A 61 -10.55 -4.84 -14.19
CA GLU A 61 -9.33 -5.49 -14.68
C GLU A 61 -8.93 -4.97 -16.06
N ARG A 62 -9.91 -4.88 -16.97
CA ARG A 62 -9.67 -4.35 -18.32
C ARG A 62 -9.35 -2.86 -18.32
N ALA A 63 -10.09 -2.07 -17.56
CA ALA A 63 -9.87 -0.63 -17.46
C ALA A 63 -8.50 -0.30 -16.90
N LEU A 64 -8.05 -1.06 -15.90
CA LEU A 64 -6.78 -0.85 -15.22
C LEU A 64 -5.63 -1.70 -15.79
N ARG A 65 -5.91 -2.60 -16.75
CA ARG A 65 -4.94 -3.51 -17.38
C ARG A 65 -4.21 -4.38 -16.35
N VAL A 66 -4.95 -4.96 -15.46
CA VAL A 66 -4.47 -5.90 -14.44
C VAL A 66 -5.12 -7.27 -14.62
N ASN A 67 -4.52 -8.33 -14.10
CA ASN A 67 -5.03 -9.69 -14.26
C ASN A 67 -6.03 -10.07 -13.15
N TYR A 68 -5.92 -9.48 -12.00
CA TYR A 68 -6.79 -9.69 -10.83
C TYR A 68 -6.57 -8.58 -9.80
N PHE A 69 -7.43 -8.54 -8.81
CA PHE A 69 -7.28 -7.70 -7.63
C PHE A 69 -7.01 -8.56 -6.40
N GLY A 70 -6.21 -8.02 -5.48
CA GLY A 70 -5.85 -8.73 -4.28
C GLY A 70 -6.41 -8.07 -3.03
N LEU A 71 -7.08 -8.84 -2.17
CA LEU A 71 -7.36 -8.44 -0.80
C LEU A 71 -6.30 -9.04 0.12
N PRO A 72 -5.81 -8.28 1.11
CA PRO A 72 -5.03 -8.88 2.18
C PRO A 72 -5.86 -9.96 2.85
N ALA A 73 -5.30 -11.15 3.04
CA ALA A 73 -5.94 -12.17 3.82
C ALA A 73 -6.02 -11.71 5.28
N GLY A 74 -7.22 -11.55 5.79
CA GLY A 74 -7.50 -11.22 7.18
C GLY A 74 -8.66 -12.08 7.65
N LYS A 75 -8.41 -12.97 8.60
CA LYS A 75 -9.46 -13.60 9.39
C LYS A 75 -9.56 -12.85 10.70
N GLU A 76 -10.77 -12.68 11.23
CA GLU A 76 -10.99 -12.02 12.53
C GLU A 76 -10.16 -12.66 13.66
N ASP A 77 -9.83 -13.94 13.54
CA ASP A 77 -9.07 -14.71 14.53
C ASP A 77 -7.58 -14.91 14.18
N ALA A 78 -7.11 -14.43 13.05
CA ALA A 78 -5.70 -14.57 12.65
C ALA A 78 -4.98 -13.23 12.71
N PRO A 79 -3.89 -13.10 13.48
CA PRO A 79 -3.13 -11.86 13.61
C PRO A 79 -2.26 -11.54 12.37
N GLU A 80 -2.70 -11.96 11.22
CA GLU A 80 -1.96 -11.86 9.97
C GLU A 80 -2.65 -10.89 9.04
N GLY A 81 -1.90 -9.95 8.51
CA GLY A 81 -2.44 -8.88 7.71
C GLY A 81 -1.39 -8.11 6.95
N ILE A 82 -1.68 -6.86 6.72
CA ILE A 82 -0.82 -5.92 6.00
C ILE A 82 0.45 -5.69 6.80
N SER A 83 1.60 -5.90 6.17
CA SER A 83 2.90 -5.58 6.75
C SER A 83 3.21 -4.09 6.60
N TYR A 84 3.90 -3.57 7.60
CA TYR A 84 4.32 -2.17 7.64
C TYR A 84 5.82 -2.06 7.86
N VAL A 85 6.42 -1.00 7.34
CA VAL A 85 7.81 -0.61 7.59
C VAL A 85 7.85 0.68 8.38
N ARG A 86 8.85 0.84 9.23
CA ARG A 86 9.05 2.11 9.92
C ARG A 86 9.66 3.13 8.97
N PHE A 87 8.92 4.20 8.78
CA PHE A 87 9.36 5.37 8.04
C PHE A 87 8.54 6.57 8.51
N PRO A 88 9.13 7.74 8.76
CA PRO A 88 10.57 8.07 8.65
C PRO A 88 11.46 7.35 9.68
N GLU A 89 12.75 7.25 9.38
CA GLU A 89 13.72 6.56 10.24
C GLU A 89 14.37 7.46 11.31
N TRP A 90 14.23 8.79 11.23
CA TRP A 90 14.82 9.74 12.17
C TRP A 90 13.89 10.07 13.32
N TYR A 91 14.44 9.99 14.55
CA TYR A 91 13.70 10.23 15.79
C TYR A 91 14.48 11.15 16.73
N PHE A 92 13.76 11.95 17.52
CA PHE A 92 14.38 12.76 18.58
C PHE A 92 13.76 12.46 19.95
N CYS A 93 14.55 12.68 20.99
CA CYS A 93 14.06 12.61 22.37
C CYS A 93 13.56 13.99 22.82
N PRO A 94 12.30 14.11 23.31
CA PRO A 94 11.78 15.40 23.75
C PRO A 94 12.49 15.97 24.99
N LYS A 95 13.16 15.14 25.80
CA LYS A 95 13.87 15.54 26.99
C LYS A 95 15.34 15.94 26.71
N CYS A 96 16.15 15.00 26.19
CA CYS A 96 17.57 15.28 25.96
C CYS A 96 17.89 15.86 24.58
N ARG A 97 16.87 15.97 23.71
CA ARG A 97 16.94 16.56 22.38
C ARG A 97 17.87 15.86 21.40
N ARG A 98 18.49 14.74 21.73
CA ARG A 98 19.26 13.91 20.79
C ARG A 98 18.40 13.51 19.61
N PHE A 99 18.99 13.56 18.43
CA PHE A 99 18.32 13.34 17.17
C PHE A 99 19.15 12.44 16.27
N GLN A 100 18.68 11.24 15.98
CA GLN A 100 19.43 10.22 15.24
C GLN A 100 18.49 9.21 14.59
N PRO A 101 18.98 8.39 13.64
CA PRO A 101 18.20 7.30 13.04
C PRO A 101 17.79 6.25 14.08
N LEU A 102 16.65 5.63 13.88
CA LEU A 102 16.12 4.61 14.79
C LEU A 102 17.09 3.45 15.03
N LYS A 103 17.83 3.04 14.00
CA LYS A 103 18.87 1.99 14.13
C LYS A 103 19.92 2.32 15.21
N ASP A 104 20.28 3.58 15.35
CA ASP A 104 21.27 4.01 16.34
C ASP A 104 20.65 4.10 17.75
N TRP A 105 19.37 4.46 17.84
CA TRP A 105 18.62 4.37 19.09
C TRP A 105 18.51 2.92 19.58
N ILE A 106 18.17 1.99 18.71
CA ILE A 106 18.07 0.55 19.03
C ILE A 106 19.45 0.02 19.46
N LYS A 107 20.50 0.36 18.71
CA LYS A 107 21.88 -0.02 19.05
C LYS A 107 22.30 0.49 20.43
N ALA A 108 22.00 1.75 20.74
CA ALA A 108 22.30 2.35 22.05
C ALA A 108 21.47 1.70 23.18
N TYR A 109 20.21 1.38 22.93
CA TYR A 109 19.34 0.71 23.89
C TYR A 109 19.84 -0.70 24.22
N ARG A 110 20.21 -1.47 23.21
CA ARG A 110 20.72 -2.85 23.36
C ARG A 110 22.06 -2.93 24.13
N LYS A 111 22.86 -1.86 24.12
CA LYS A 111 24.13 -1.80 24.89
C LYS A 111 23.91 -1.71 26.39
N LYS A 112 22.69 -1.41 26.87
CA LYS A 112 22.44 -1.32 28.33
C LYS A 112 22.20 -2.72 28.93
N PRO A 113 22.91 -3.06 30.02
CA PRO A 113 22.76 -4.37 30.67
C PRO A 113 21.30 -4.66 31.05
N GLY A 114 20.83 -5.85 30.77
CA GLY A 114 19.50 -6.36 31.14
C GLY A 114 18.32 -5.86 30.31
N ARG A 115 18.55 -5.02 29.27
CA ARG A 115 17.46 -4.49 28.41
C ARG A 115 17.41 -5.11 27.01
N ALA A 116 18.46 -5.76 26.54
CA ALA A 116 18.60 -6.22 25.18
C ALA A 116 17.58 -7.30 24.74
N GLU A 117 17.17 -8.15 25.67
CA GLU A 117 16.37 -9.37 25.36
C GLU A 117 14.93 -9.32 25.85
N LYS A 118 14.59 -8.37 26.73
CA LYS A 118 13.33 -8.44 27.48
C LYS A 118 12.32 -7.32 27.20
N ASP A 119 12.61 -6.37 26.31
CA ASP A 119 11.68 -5.26 26.05
C ASP A 119 11.20 -5.25 24.58
N PRO A 120 10.19 -6.06 24.24
CA PRO A 120 9.54 -6.02 22.93
C PRO A 120 8.87 -4.65 22.66
N ASN A 121 8.65 -3.84 23.71
CA ASN A 121 8.06 -2.51 23.59
C ASN A 121 9.00 -1.51 22.91
N MET A 122 10.33 -1.75 22.93
CA MET A 122 11.26 -0.91 22.15
C MET A 122 10.97 -0.95 20.65
N ILE A 123 10.31 -2.00 20.18
CA ILE A 123 9.87 -2.12 18.79
C ILE A 123 8.58 -1.34 18.57
N LYS A 124 7.62 -1.39 19.51
CA LYS A 124 6.35 -0.69 19.41
C LYS A 124 6.49 0.81 19.68
N SER A 125 7.10 1.16 20.79
CA SER A 125 7.28 2.53 21.23
C SER A 125 8.75 2.75 21.63
N PRO A 126 9.61 3.19 20.71
CA PRO A 126 11.03 3.35 20.98
C PRO A 126 11.27 4.42 22.05
N LYS A 127 12.05 4.05 23.07
CA LYS A 127 12.36 4.90 24.22
C LYS A 127 13.82 5.34 24.23
N CYS A 128 14.05 6.55 24.72
CA CYS A 128 15.37 7.11 24.87
C CYS A 128 16.21 6.33 25.91
N PRO A 129 17.35 5.75 25.54
CA PRO A 129 18.20 5.04 26.48
C PRO A 129 19.04 5.98 27.36
N TYR A 130 19.13 7.27 27.06
CA TYR A 130 19.96 8.24 27.75
C TYR A 130 19.21 8.99 28.85
N CYS A 131 17.89 8.92 28.89
CA CYS A 131 17.06 9.56 29.90
C CYS A 131 16.61 8.56 30.98
N ASN A 132 16.38 9.05 32.19
CA ASN A 132 15.79 8.31 33.28
C ASN A 132 14.63 9.15 33.89
N PRO A 133 13.35 8.68 33.86
CA PRO A 133 12.87 7.53 33.07
C PRO A 133 13.06 7.75 31.57
N GLY A 134 13.12 6.65 30.79
CA GLY A 134 13.23 6.69 29.34
C GLY A 134 12.00 7.35 28.72
N GLN A 135 12.21 8.42 27.98
CA GLN A 135 11.14 9.13 27.25
C GLN A 135 10.86 8.45 25.92
N GLU A 136 9.61 8.43 25.50
CA GLU A 136 9.22 8.00 24.16
C GLU A 136 9.86 8.90 23.10
N LEU A 137 10.34 8.29 22.04
CA LEU A 137 10.97 9.01 20.94
C LEU A 137 9.92 9.53 19.97
N VAL A 138 10.12 10.74 19.50
CA VAL A 138 9.23 11.38 18.54
C VAL A 138 9.85 11.29 17.14
N VAL A 139 9.08 10.82 16.18
CA VAL A 139 9.53 10.70 14.78
C VAL A 139 9.61 12.07 14.10
N ALA A 140 10.60 12.24 13.24
CA ALA A 140 10.72 13.44 12.41
C ALA A 140 9.51 13.59 11.45
N ARG A 141 9.08 14.85 11.28
CA ARG A 141 7.93 15.17 10.43
C ARG A 141 8.29 15.54 9.00
N ILE A 142 9.59 15.74 8.73
CA ILE A 142 10.06 16.28 7.47
C ILE A 142 10.77 15.18 6.71
N ILE A 143 10.40 15.06 5.46
CA ILE A 143 10.87 14.04 4.52
C ILE A 143 11.21 14.69 3.18
N THR A 144 11.79 13.92 2.29
CA THR A 144 12.02 14.31 0.90
C THR A 144 11.25 13.39 -0.04
N VAL A 145 10.66 13.98 -1.09
CA VAL A 145 9.86 13.28 -2.09
C VAL A 145 10.31 13.68 -3.48
N CYS A 146 10.53 12.70 -4.34
CA CYS A 146 10.91 12.90 -5.72
C CYS A 146 9.69 12.76 -6.65
N GLU A 147 9.68 13.48 -7.77
CA GLU A 147 8.64 13.35 -8.81
C GLU A 147 8.57 11.96 -9.45
N CYS A 148 9.63 11.16 -9.31
CA CYS A 148 9.64 9.75 -9.71
C CYS A 148 8.99 8.80 -8.68
N GLY A 149 8.43 9.33 -7.58
CA GLY A 149 7.80 8.54 -6.54
C GLY A 149 8.75 8.03 -5.44
N HIS A 150 10.01 8.42 -5.45
CA HIS A 150 10.96 8.08 -4.37
C HIS A 150 10.68 8.91 -3.12
N ILE A 151 10.81 8.30 -1.96
CA ILE A 151 10.64 8.95 -0.67
C ILE A 151 11.85 8.63 0.22
N ASP A 152 12.36 9.61 0.93
CA ASP A 152 13.48 9.45 1.85
C ASP A 152 13.34 10.38 3.06
N ASP A 153 14.08 10.08 4.11
CA ASP A 153 14.26 11.03 5.20
C ASP A 153 14.91 12.32 4.69
N PHE A 154 14.60 13.42 5.36
CA PHE A 154 15.30 14.68 5.10
C PHE A 154 16.81 14.51 5.39
N PRO A 155 17.72 15.04 4.56
CA PRO A 155 19.16 14.85 4.69
C PRO A 155 19.74 15.69 5.84
N TRP A 156 19.35 15.41 7.08
CA TRP A 156 19.63 16.19 8.28
C TRP A 156 21.10 16.51 8.48
N VAL A 157 21.95 15.51 8.31
CA VAL A 157 23.41 15.67 8.49
C VAL A 157 23.99 16.60 7.43
N LYS A 158 23.65 16.37 6.18
CA LYS A 158 24.11 17.20 5.06
C LYS A 158 23.61 18.65 5.21
N TRP A 159 22.34 18.79 5.58
CA TRP A 159 21.68 20.08 5.76
C TRP A 159 22.34 20.94 6.82
N VAL A 160 22.55 20.39 8.04
CA VAL A 160 23.10 21.17 9.15
C VAL A 160 24.52 21.67 8.87
N HIS A 161 25.31 20.92 8.12
CA HIS A 161 26.67 21.31 7.76
C HIS A 161 26.68 22.29 6.58
N CYS A 162 25.81 22.12 5.60
CA CYS A 162 25.66 23.00 4.44
C CYS A 162 25.08 24.37 4.84
N LYS A 163 24.02 24.39 5.64
CA LYS A 163 23.31 25.61 6.08
C LYS A 163 23.81 26.14 7.42
N ASN A 164 25.02 25.75 7.83
CA ASN A 164 25.56 26.18 9.08
C ASN A 164 25.63 27.71 9.23
N THR A 165 24.94 28.22 10.24
CA THR A 165 24.89 29.65 10.57
C THR A 165 26.07 30.10 11.46
N ASN A 166 26.79 29.13 12.07
CA ASN A 166 27.91 29.40 12.97
C ASN A 166 29.23 29.24 12.21
N GLY A 167 29.68 30.29 11.52
CA GLY A 167 30.93 30.30 10.78
C GLY A 167 30.84 29.80 9.32
N GLY A 168 29.63 29.72 8.78
CA GLY A 168 29.37 29.33 7.36
C GLY A 168 29.41 27.83 7.07
N PRO A 169 29.19 27.44 5.81
CA PRO A 169 29.18 26.04 5.39
C PRO A 169 30.49 25.31 5.72
N ARG A 170 30.39 24.06 6.14
CA ARG A 170 31.54 23.22 6.48
C ARG A 170 31.37 21.78 6.06
N ARG A 171 32.46 21.07 5.88
CA ARG A 171 32.43 19.64 5.56
C ARG A 171 31.67 18.85 6.64
N VAL A 172 30.97 17.83 6.24
CA VAL A 172 30.32 16.87 7.13
C VAL A 172 31.40 16.22 7.99
N CYS A 173 31.22 16.24 9.31
CA CYS A 173 32.16 15.61 10.24
C CYS A 173 32.01 14.09 10.29
N ASP A 174 33.06 13.37 10.66
CA ASP A 174 33.07 11.89 10.60
C ASP A 174 32.04 11.23 11.53
N HIS A 175 31.76 11.84 12.68
CA HIS A 175 30.82 11.32 13.68
C HIS A 175 29.79 12.39 14.09
N PRO A 176 28.80 12.70 13.19
CA PRO A 176 27.81 13.72 13.47
C PRO A 176 26.83 13.27 14.57
N ALA A 177 26.78 14.03 15.65
CA ALA A 177 25.82 13.84 16.74
C ALA A 177 24.82 15.00 16.73
N LEU A 178 23.62 14.77 16.29
CA LEU A 178 22.62 15.83 16.12
C LEU A 178 21.72 16.00 17.35
N THR A 179 21.34 17.24 17.59
CA THR A 179 20.26 17.63 18.51
C THR A 179 19.23 18.46 17.79
N PHE A 180 17.96 18.30 18.20
CA PHE A 180 16.80 18.93 17.57
C PHE A 180 16.08 19.79 18.61
N LYS A 181 16.01 21.10 18.39
CA LYS A 181 15.38 22.06 19.30
C LYS A 181 14.33 22.87 18.56
N THR A 182 13.25 23.18 19.25
CA THR A 182 12.26 24.17 18.82
C THR A 182 12.67 25.53 19.36
N SER A 183 12.62 26.58 18.54
CA SER A 183 12.84 27.93 19.03
C SER A 183 11.70 28.32 19.99
N ALA A 184 12.02 29.10 21.01
CA ALA A 184 11.06 29.57 22.01
C ALA A 184 10.06 30.61 21.41
N SER A 185 10.39 31.22 20.29
CA SER A 185 9.49 32.15 19.59
C SER A 185 8.49 31.38 18.73
N SER A 186 7.27 31.28 19.17
CA SER A 186 6.16 30.55 18.54
C SER A 186 5.70 31.15 17.18
N SER A 187 6.29 32.25 16.73
CA SER A 187 5.89 32.94 15.50
C SER A 187 6.52 32.42 14.23
N GLU A 188 7.60 31.64 14.31
CA GLU A 188 8.38 31.21 13.12
C GLU A 188 8.00 29.83 12.56
N GLY A 189 7.01 29.16 13.13
CA GLY A 189 6.52 27.87 12.64
C GLY A 189 7.63 26.82 12.47
N LEU A 190 7.65 26.12 11.33
CA LEU A 190 8.66 25.09 11.04
C LEU A 190 10.07 25.66 10.79
N GLU A 191 10.17 26.92 10.40
CA GLU A 191 11.46 27.60 10.19
C GLU A 191 12.20 27.84 11.51
N GLY A 192 11.48 27.91 12.62
CA GLY A 192 12.04 28.01 13.97
C GLY A 192 12.66 26.71 14.51
N LEU A 193 12.55 25.61 13.77
CA LEU A 193 13.19 24.35 14.15
C LEU A 193 14.69 24.43 13.88
N THR A 194 15.48 24.17 14.93
CA THR A 194 16.95 24.23 14.88
C THR A 194 17.55 22.85 15.05
N VAL A 195 18.46 22.50 14.16
CA VAL A 195 19.31 21.31 14.27
C VAL A 195 20.74 21.74 14.55
N THR A 196 21.39 21.11 15.53
CA THR A 196 22.78 21.37 15.90
C THR A 196 23.58 20.08 15.86
N CYS A 197 24.77 20.09 15.30
CA CYS A 197 25.73 19.00 15.42
C CYS A 197 26.59 19.26 16.66
N GLU A 198 26.44 18.45 17.68
CA GLU A 198 27.20 18.60 18.95
C GLU A 198 28.71 18.31 18.78
N THR A 199 29.08 17.58 17.73
CA THR A 199 30.50 17.24 17.45
C THR A 199 31.28 18.43 16.92
N CYS A 200 30.74 19.18 15.98
CA CYS A 200 31.41 20.26 15.29
C CYS A 200 30.77 21.64 15.51
N HIS A 201 29.69 21.69 16.31
CA HIS A 201 28.90 22.89 16.62
C HIS A 201 28.26 23.57 15.39
N ALA A 202 28.16 22.87 14.26
CA ALA A 202 27.38 23.35 13.13
C ALA A 202 25.90 23.44 13.51
N LYS A 203 25.26 24.56 13.17
CA LYS A 203 23.87 24.86 13.54
C LYS A 203 23.12 25.37 12.32
N ALA A 204 21.93 24.83 12.08
CA ALA A 204 21.07 25.31 11.01
C ALA A 204 19.60 25.32 11.46
N THR A 205 18.82 26.25 10.92
CA THR A 205 17.38 26.24 10.98
C THR A 205 16.82 25.57 9.71
N LEU A 206 15.52 25.31 9.68
CA LEU A 206 14.83 24.82 8.47
C LEU A 206 14.36 25.94 7.55
N LYS A 207 14.86 27.17 7.78
CA LYS A 207 14.57 28.30 6.90
C LYS A 207 14.96 27.96 5.47
N ASN A 208 14.04 28.17 4.56
CA ASN A 208 14.16 27.90 3.12
C ASN A 208 14.30 26.40 2.77
N ALA A 209 14.06 25.48 3.71
CA ALA A 209 14.08 24.04 3.41
C ALA A 209 12.96 23.64 2.46
N PHE A 210 11.80 24.30 2.58
CA PHE A 210 10.59 24.01 1.79
C PHE A 210 10.48 24.83 0.49
N GLU A 211 11.47 25.63 0.17
CA GLU A 211 11.49 26.36 -1.10
C GLU A 211 11.53 25.40 -2.28
N LYS A 212 10.84 25.82 -3.35
CA LYS A 212 10.94 25.13 -4.62
C LYS A 212 12.42 25.09 -5.06
N ASP A 213 12.90 23.91 -5.41
CA ASP A 213 14.28 23.65 -5.84
C ASP A 213 15.37 24.02 -4.81
N GLY A 214 14.98 24.12 -3.50
CA GLY A 214 15.90 24.54 -2.44
C GLY A 214 17.12 23.62 -2.31
N LEU A 215 16.96 22.31 -2.41
CA LEU A 215 18.07 21.35 -2.36
C LEU A 215 18.93 21.40 -3.62
N GLN A 216 18.33 21.62 -4.79
CA GLN A 216 19.05 21.80 -6.05
C GLN A 216 19.96 23.04 -6.00
N LYS A 217 19.42 24.18 -5.58
CA LYS A 217 20.20 25.43 -5.45
C LYS A 217 21.38 25.29 -4.51
N LEU A 218 21.24 24.48 -3.46
CA LEU A 218 22.36 24.21 -2.53
C LEU A 218 23.44 23.35 -3.19
N ASP A 219 23.05 22.35 -3.97
CA ASP A 219 24.01 21.48 -4.66
C ASP A 219 24.74 22.22 -5.80
N GLU A 220 24.04 23.13 -6.48
CA GLU A 220 24.61 24.04 -7.49
C GLU A 220 25.59 25.04 -6.86
N LYS A 221 25.26 25.56 -5.67
CA LYS A 221 26.13 26.48 -4.92
C LYS A 221 27.37 25.80 -4.36
N TYR A 222 27.29 24.52 -4.00
CA TYR A 222 28.36 23.73 -3.41
C TYR A 222 28.54 22.40 -4.15
N PRO A 223 28.98 22.43 -5.42
CA PRO A 223 28.97 21.25 -6.29
C PRO A 223 29.85 20.12 -5.73
N GLY A 224 29.26 18.92 -5.67
CA GLY A 224 29.94 17.71 -5.21
C GLY A 224 30.25 17.63 -3.71
N GLN A 225 29.94 18.67 -2.93
CA GLN A 225 30.31 18.72 -1.52
C GLN A 225 29.30 17.95 -0.62
N TYR A 226 28.00 18.03 -0.89
CA TYR A 226 26.96 17.45 -0.04
C TYR A 226 26.14 16.38 -0.74
N GLY A 227 25.79 16.57 -2.01
CA GLY A 227 25.01 15.63 -2.81
C GLY A 227 23.56 15.50 -2.33
N PHE A 228 22.72 16.46 -2.68
CA PHE A 228 21.30 16.49 -2.33
C PHE A 228 20.40 15.82 -3.38
N LYS A 229 20.96 15.16 -4.39
CA LYS A 229 20.16 14.40 -5.38
C LYS A 229 19.37 13.29 -4.72
N CYS A 230 18.28 12.92 -5.36
CA CYS A 230 17.44 11.81 -4.93
C CYS A 230 18.25 10.51 -4.85
N GLU A 231 18.11 9.80 -3.76
CA GLU A 231 18.77 8.51 -3.56
C GLU A 231 18.00 7.32 -4.15
N GLY A 232 16.84 7.56 -4.77
CA GLY A 232 16.06 6.54 -5.46
C GLY A 232 15.40 5.51 -4.52
N LYS A 233 15.12 5.85 -3.27
CA LYS A 233 14.60 4.90 -2.28
C LYS A 233 13.09 4.70 -2.40
N HIS A 234 12.68 3.44 -2.28
CA HIS A 234 11.32 3.01 -2.07
C HIS A 234 11.23 2.28 -0.71
N PRO A 235 11.03 2.99 0.40
CA PRO A 235 11.05 2.38 1.74
C PRO A 235 10.08 1.20 1.87
N TRP A 236 8.90 1.28 1.27
CA TRP A 236 7.88 0.22 1.30
C TRP A 236 8.25 -1.05 0.53
N LYS A 237 9.25 -0.99 -0.37
CA LYS A 237 9.80 -2.14 -1.11
C LYS A 237 11.19 -2.52 -0.66
N HIS A 238 11.83 -1.74 0.22
CA HIS A 238 13.24 -1.87 0.57
C HIS A 238 14.18 -1.89 -0.64
N THR A 239 13.78 -1.22 -1.71
CA THR A 239 14.55 -1.13 -2.96
C THR A 239 15.11 0.27 -3.15
N LYS A 240 16.11 0.35 -3.99
CA LYS A 240 16.74 1.59 -4.40
C LYS A 240 17.05 1.53 -5.89
N GLU A 241 16.75 2.60 -6.60
CA GLU A 241 17.05 2.73 -8.03
C GLU A 241 17.81 4.02 -8.34
N LEU A 242 18.39 4.11 -9.51
CA LEU A 242 19.13 5.31 -9.92
C LEU A 242 18.16 6.46 -10.21
N CYS A 243 18.42 7.61 -9.62
CA CYS A 243 17.67 8.83 -9.88
C CYS A 243 18.61 10.03 -9.91
N SER A 244 18.49 10.85 -10.95
CA SER A 244 19.29 12.06 -11.11
C SER A 244 18.57 13.35 -10.69
N ARG A 245 17.29 13.25 -10.30
CA ARG A 245 16.45 14.40 -9.94
C ARG A 245 16.76 14.90 -8.53
N TYR A 246 16.32 16.11 -8.24
CA TYR A 246 16.34 16.67 -6.89
C TYR A 246 14.97 16.45 -6.22
N PRO A 247 14.94 15.97 -4.99
CA PRO A 247 13.70 15.78 -4.26
C PRO A 247 13.21 17.10 -3.66
N LYS A 248 11.89 17.19 -3.46
CA LYS A 248 11.24 18.29 -2.72
C LYS A 248 11.14 17.94 -1.25
N VAL A 249 11.26 18.95 -0.40
CA VAL A 249 11.10 18.79 1.05
C VAL A 249 9.63 19.01 1.41
N LEU A 250 9.04 18.05 2.10
CA LEU A 250 7.63 18.07 2.47
C LEU A 250 7.44 17.60 3.92
N GLN A 251 6.30 17.94 4.49
CA GLN A 251 5.85 17.30 5.72
C GLN A 251 5.24 15.93 5.39
N ARG A 252 5.52 14.91 6.18
CA ARG A 252 5.04 13.52 5.95
C ARG A 252 3.52 13.40 5.81
N GLY A 253 2.73 14.24 6.49
CA GLY A 253 1.27 14.24 6.43
C GLY A 253 0.68 15.08 5.30
N SER A 254 1.51 15.63 4.41
CA SER A 254 1.02 16.41 3.27
C SER A 254 0.39 15.51 2.21
N SER A 255 -0.77 15.93 1.67
CA SER A 255 -1.40 15.27 0.51
C SER A 255 -0.52 15.22 -0.74
N SER A 256 0.49 16.09 -0.82
CA SER A 256 1.49 16.07 -1.88
C SER A 256 2.51 14.93 -1.75
N VAL A 257 2.57 14.24 -0.62
CA VAL A 257 3.44 13.07 -0.40
C VAL A 257 2.76 11.82 -0.93
N TYR A 258 1.52 11.62 -0.58
CA TYR A 258 0.72 10.48 -0.97
C TYR A 258 -0.73 10.91 -1.18
N PHE A 259 -1.25 10.57 -2.33
CA PHE A 259 -2.66 10.72 -2.63
C PHE A 259 -3.15 9.44 -3.32
N PRO A 260 -4.11 8.71 -2.73
CA PRO A 260 -4.62 7.50 -3.34
C PRO A 260 -5.45 7.85 -4.58
N VAL A 261 -5.19 7.19 -5.68
CA VAL A 261 -6.08 7.16 -6.83
C VAL A 261 -6.94 5.92 -6.69
N THR A 262 -8.22 6.12 -6.45
CA THR A 262 -9.18 5.04 -6.23
C THR A 262 -10.13 4.95 -7.41
N GLU A 263 -10.33 3.73 -7.88
CA GLU A 263 -11.34 3.39 -8.87
C GLU A 263 -12.37 2.48 -8.24
N SER A 264 -13.62 2.59 -8.68
CA SER A 264 -14.71 1.77 -8.17
C SER A 264 -15.50 1.15 -9.29
N SER A 265 -15.96 -0.07 -9.08
CA SER A 265 -16.85 -0.78 -9.99
C SER A 265 -18.06 -1.28 -9.23
N LEU A 266 -19.18 -1.36 -9.94
CA LEU A 266 -20.41 -1.97 -9.45
C LEU A 266 -20.60 -3.31 -10.13
N VAL A 267 -20.78 -4.35 -9.33
CA VAL A 267 -21.13 -5.67 -9.81
C VAL A 267 -22.63 -5.87 -9.64
N ILE A 268 -23.32 -6.07 -10.75
CA ILE A 268 -24.77 -6.18 -10.81
C ILE A 268 -25.17 -7.65 -10.91
N PRO A 269 -26.29 -8.10 -10.32
CA PRO A 269 -26.81 -9.44 -10.53
C PRO A 269 -27.01 -9.77 -12.02
N PRO A 270 -26.87 -11.03 -12.43
CA PRO A 270 -26.63 -12.23 -11.60
C PRO A 270 -25.16 -12.38 -11.11
N TYR A 271 -24.25 -11.51 -11.54
CA TYR A 271 -22.81 -11.64 -11.34
C TYR A 271 -22.34 -11.26 -9.92
N SER A 272 -23.12 -10.46 -9.21
CA SER A 272 -22.84 -10.09 -7.79
C SER A 272 -23.16 -11.20 -6.79
N SER A 273 -23.68 -12.35 -7.23
CA SER A 273 -24.05 -13.42 -6.30
C SER A 273 -22.83 -13.97 -5.57
N GLN A 274 -23.01 -14.32 -4.29
CA GLN A 274 -21.94 -14.93 -3.49
C GLN A 274 -21.39 -16.23 -4.12
N ILE A 275 -22.25 -16.96 -4.83
CA ILE A 275 -21.86 -18.20 -5.53
C ILE A 275 -20.90 -17.88 -6.66
N ASN A 276 -21.21 -16.88 -7.50
CA ASN A 276 -20.32 -16.45 -8.57
C ASN A 276 -18.96 -16.01 -8.02
N GLN A 277 -18.96 -15.20 -6.97
CA GLN A 277 -17.72 -14.75 -6.34
C GLN A 277 -16.89 -15.91 -5.77
N LYS A 278 -17.54 -16.91 -5.14
CA LYS A 278 -16.85 -18.11 -4.66
C LYS A 278 -16.24 -18.93 -5.80
N VAL A 279 -16.96 -19.05 -6.92
CA VAL A 279 -16.48 -19.75 -8.11
C VAL A 279 -15.29 -19.01 -8.71
N GLU A 280 -15.41 -17.71 -8.92
CA GLU A 280 -14.36 -16.87 -9.50
C GLU A 280 -13.10 -16.78 -8.64
N SER A 281 -13.23 -16.90 -7.32
CA SER A 281 -12.08 -16.92 -6.38
C SER A 281 -11.45 -18.31 -6.23
N SER A 282 -11.84 -19.30 -7.02
CA SER A 282 -11.28 -20.65 -6.95
C SER A 282 -10.04 -20.80 -7.83
N LYS A 283 -9.13 -21.68 -7.43
CA LYS A 283 -7.97 -22.04 -8.24
C LYS A 283 -8.40 -22.74 -9.54
N GLY A 284 -9.48 -23.51 -9.48
CA GLY A 284 -10.07 -24.16 -10.63
C GLY A 284 -10.55 -23.17 -11.71
N PHE A 285 -11.08 -22.03 -11.29
CA PHE A 285 -11.51 -20.97 -12.20
C PHE A 285 -10.34 -20.35 -12.97
N GLU A 286 -9.27 -19.97 -12.28
CA GLU A 286 -8.07 -19.41 -12.92
C GLU A 286 -7.45 -20.39 -13.92
N LYS A 287 -7.33 -21.67 -13.52
CA LYS A 287 -6.84 -22.71 -14.41
C LYS A 287 -7.72 -22.90 -15.65
N CYS A 288 -9.03 -22.87 -15.47
CA CYS A 288 -10.01 -22.95 -16.57
C CYS A 288 -9.84 -21.76 -17.53
N LYS A 289 -9.76 -20.56 -17.02
CA LYS A 289 -9.54 -19.31 -17.77
C LYS A 289 -8.27 -19.37 -18.61
N GLU A 290 -7.15 -19.83 -18.03
CA GLU A 290 -5.89 -19.98 -18.75
C GLU A 290 -5.97 -20.99 -19.89
N VAL A 291 -6.59 -22.15 -19.66
CA VAL A 291 -6.73 -23.19 -20.66
C VAL A 291 -7.61 -22.72 -21.82
N ILE A 292 -8.76 -22.15 -21.54
CA ILE A 292 -9.67 -21.61 -22.57
C ILE A 292 -9.02 -20.48 -23.36
N SER A 293 -8.25 -19.60 -22.69
CA SER A 293 -7.48 -18.55 -23.37
C SER A 293 -6.44 -19.11 -24.32
N ARG A 294 -5.78 -20.22 -23.95
CA ARG A 294 -4.85 -20.93 -24.84
C ARG A 294 -5.57 -21.56 -26.04
N TYR A 295 -6.72 -22.17 -25.83
CA TYR A 295 -7.51 -22.74 -26.93
C TYR A 295 -7.91 -21.66 -27.94
N LYS A 296 -8.43 -20.53 -27.47
CA LYS A 296 -8.86 -19.40 -28.32
C LYS A 296 -7.70 -18.75 -29.08
N LYS A 297 -6.48 -18.74 -28.51
CA LYS A 297 -5.29 -18.16 -29.15
C LYS A 297 -4.54 -19.12 -30.08
N SER A 298 -4.85 -20.41 -30.05
CA SER A 298 -4.16 -21.43 -30.82
C SER A 298 -4.63 -21.46 -32.27
N SER A 299 -3.73 -21.18 -33.21
CA SER A 299 -3.97 -21.35 -34.64
C SER A 299 -4.04 -22.82 -35.09
N ALA A 300 -3.62 -23.76 -34.23
CA ALA A 300 -3.61 -25.21 -34.53
C ALA A 300 -4.98 -25.87 -34.26
N ILE A 301 -5.89 -25.21 -33.57
CA ILE A 301 -7.19 -25.76 -33.24
C ILE A 301 -8.22 -25.30 -34.33
N PRO A 302 -8.87 -26.22 -35.04
CA PRO A 302 -9.94 -25.87 -35.97
C PRO A 302 -11.08 -25.15 -35.23
N LYS A 303 -11.59 -24.06 -35.79
CA LYS A 303 -12.67 -23.27 -35.18
C LYS A 303 -13.92 -24.08 -34.87
N ALA A 304 -14.21 -25.11 -35.67
CA ALA A 304 -15.34 -26.01 -35.48
C ALA A 304 -15.24 -26.91 -34.23
N LEU A 305 -14.02 -27.20 -33.74
CA LEU A 305 -13.79 -28.03 -32.57
C LEU A 305 -13.64 -27.19 -31.26
N LEU A 306 -13.47 -25.89 -31.41
CA LEU A 306 -13.28 -25.00 -30.27
C LEU A 306 -14.44 -25.04 -29.25
N PRO A 307 -15.73 -24.99 -29.63
CA PRO A 307 -16.83 -25.08 -28.68
C PRO A 307 -16.80 -26.38 -27.87
N THR A 308 -16.54 -27.52 -28.53
CA THR A 308 -16.51 -28.83 -27.87
C THR A 308 -15.37 -28.88 -26.81
N LEU A 309 -14.17 -28.39 -27.16
CA LEU A 309 -13.04 -28.35 -26.24
C LEU A 309 -13.32 -27.43 -25.06
N ILE A 310 -13.95 -26.29 -25.28
CA ILE A 310 -14.35 -25.36 -24.21
C ILE A 310 -15.37 -26.02 -23.28
N GLU A 311 -16.38 -26.70 -23.83
CA GLU A 311 -17.42 -27.40 -23.08
C GLU A 311 -16.82 -28.52 -22.21
N GLU A 312 -15.93 -29.34 -22.74
CA GLU A 312 -15.22 -30.38 -22.01
C GLU A 312 -14.38 -29.77 -20.85
N GLN A 313 -13.68 -28.68 -21.12
CA GLN A 313 -12.92 -27.98 -20.11
C GLN A 313 -13.81 -27.42 -19.00
N ILE A 314 -14.95 -26.84 -19.34
CA ILE A 314 -15.93 -26.32 -18.38
C ILE A 314 -16.48 -27.48 -17.51
N LYS A 315 -16.84 -28.60 -18.12
CA LYS A 315 -17.31 -29.80 -17.37
C LYS A 315 -16.27 -30.31 -16.37
N SER A 316 -15.01 -30.43 -16.81
CA SER A 316 -13.90 -30.84 -15.91
C SER A 316 -13.70 -29.84 -14.78
N SER A 317 -13.58 -28.56 -15.11
CA SER A 317 -13.34 -27.50 -14.12
C SER A 317 -14.51 -27.31 -13.15
N SER A 318 -15.75 -27.55 -13.59
CA SER A 318 -16.93 -27.43 -12.72
C SER A 318 -16.91 -28.46 -11.60
N ASN A 319 -16.41 -29.66 -11.86
CA ASN A 319 -16.27 -30.70 -10.83
C ASN A 319 -15.15 -30.35 -9.83
N ASP A 320 -14.00 -29.86 -10.34
CA ASP A 320 -12.88 -29.47 -9.48
C ASP A 320 -13.27 -28.31 -8.54
N ILE A 321 -13.94 -27.30 -9.08
CA ILE A 321 -14.42 -26.13 -8.31
C ILE A 321 -15.51 -26.53 -7.33
N SER A 322 -16.41 -27.42 -7.73
CA SER A 322 -17.46 -27.99 -6.89
C SER A 322 -16.86 -28.63 -5.63
N LEU A 323 -15.82 -29.44 -5.81
CA LEU A 323 -15.09 -30.06 -4.70
C LEU A 323 -14.31 -29.03 -3.83
N GLU A 324 -13.68 -28.05 -4.48
CA GLU A 324 -12.91 -27.02 -3.80
C GLU A 324 -13.78 -26.10 -2.91
N LYS A 325 -14.93 -25.69 -3.42
CA LYS A 325 -15.78 -24.67 -2.78
C LYS A 325 -17.05 -25.19 -2.12
N GLY A 326 -17.33 -26.51 -2.23
CA GLY A 326 -18.55 -27.10 -1.69
C GLY A 326 -19.83 -26.59 -2.36
N ILE A 327 -19.78 -26.25 -3.65
CA ILE A 327 -20.91 -25.76 -4.45
C ILE A 327 -21.36 -26.88 -5.38
N GLU A 328 -22.67 -27.00 -5.60
CA GLU A 328 -23.23 -27.97 -6.53
C GLU A 328 -22.62 -27.81 -7.95
N SER A 329 -22.09 -28.91 -8.53
CA SER A 329 -21.37 -28.88 -9.80
C SER A 329 -22.20 -28.29 -10.95
N LYS A 330 -23.53 -28.51 -10.96
CA LYS A 330 -24.42 -27.91 -11.93
C LYS A 330 -24.41 -26.39 -11.87
N LYS A 331 -24.48 -25.80 -10.68
CA LYS A 331 -24.45 -24.35 -10.49
C LYS A 331 -23.10 -23.76 -10.93
N VAL A 332 -22.02 -24.48 -10.65
CA VAL A 332 -20.69 -24.07 -11.14
C VAL A 332 -20.62 -24.14 -12.66
N TYR A 333 -21.13 -25.23 -13.25
CA TYR A 333 -21.20 -25.39 -14.70
C TYR A 333 -21.97 -24.24 -15.36
N ASP A 334 -23.16 -23.91 -14.88
CA ASP A 334 -24.00 -22.84 -15.42
C ASP A 334 -23.27 -21.47 -15.38
N ILE A 335 -22.47 -21.22 -14.37
CA ILE A 335 -21.67 -19.99 -14.25
C ILE A 335 -20.53 -19.97 -15.29
N LEU A 336 -19.81 -21.09 -15.43
CA LEU A 336 -18.69 -21.19 -16.37
C LEU A 336 -19.16 -21.18 -17.82
N GLU A 337 -20.26 -21.91 -18.11
CA GLU A 337 -20.90 -21.97 -19.44
C GLU A 337 -21.33 -20.57 -19.88
N ARG A 338 -22.00 -19.83 -18.99
CA ARG A 338 -22.46 -18.48 -19.26
C ARG A 338 -21.29 -17.54 -19.62
N LYS A 339 -20.12 -17.74 -19.03
CA LYS A 339 -18.94 -16.94 -19.30
C LYS A 339 -18.22 -17.27 -20.62
N TRP A 340 -18.17 -18.55 -20.99
CA TRP A 340 -17.26 -18.98 -22.05
C TRP A 340 -17.89 -19.68 -23.24
N MET A 341 -19.15 -20.11 -23.15
CA MET A 341 -19.88 -20.75 -24.23
C MET A 341 -20.73 -19.78 -25.05
N SER A 342 -20.25 -18.57 -25.29
CA SER A 342 -20.95 -17.68 -26.23
C SER A 342 -20.86 -18.24 -27.64
N THR A 343 -22.01 -18.37 -28.29
CA THR A 343 -22.16 -18.93 -29.65
C THR A 343 -21.72 -17.99 -30.76
N ASP A 344 -21.37 -16.75 -30.43
CA ASP A 344 -20.95 -15.76 -31.41
C ASP A 344 -19.45 -15.50 -31.28
N PRO A 345 -18.61 -15.76 -32.29
CA PRO A 345 -17.16 -15.51 -32.23
C PRO A 345 -16.80 -14.02 -32.04
N GLU A 346 -17.70 -13.11 -32.37
CA GLU A 346 -17.56 -11.68 -32.17
C GLU A 346 -18.13 -11.23 -30.81
N ASP A 347 -19.03 -12.01 -30.20
CA ASP A 347 -19.55 -11.81 -28.86
C ASP A 347 -18.76 -12.65 -27.85
N GLU A 348 -17.53 -12.29 -27.62
CA GLU A 348 -16.87 -12.70 -26.38
C GLU A 348 -17.79 -12.25 -25.24
N TYR A 349 -18.27 -13.19 -24.39
CA TYR A 349 -19.08 -12.88 -23.23
C TYR A 349 -18.27 -12.06 -22.24
N THR A 350 -18.14 -10.80 -22.57
CA THR A 350 -17.37 -9.80 -21.85
C THR A 350 -18.32 -8.78 -21.26
N THR A 351 -17.90 -8.11 -20.24
CA THR A 351 -18.68 -7.04 -19.59
C THR A 351 -19.13 -5.92 -20.53
N THR A 352 -18.63 -5.92 -21.76
CA THR A 352 -19.00 -4.97 -22.82
C THR A 352 -19.95 -5.58 -23.85
N SER A 353 -20.17 -6.90 -23.84
CA SER A 353 -21.06 -7.54 -24.79
C SER A 353 -22.53 -7.15 -24.58
N VAL A 354 -23.30 -7.12 -25.67
CA VAL A 354 -24.72 -6.78 -25.62
C VAL A 354 -25.46 -7.77 -24.73
N LYS A 355 -25.14 -9.06 -24.83
CA LYS A 355 -25.76 -10.13 -24.04
C LYS A 355 -25.53 -9.93 -22.54
N TYR A 356 -24.29 -9.64 -22.13
CA TYR A 356 -23.95 -9.37 -20.72
C TYR A 356 -24.75 -8.19 -20.18
N ARG A 357 -24.82 -7.10 -20.94
CA ARG A 357 -25.57 -5.91 -20.55
C ARG A 357 -27.09 -6.16 -20.54
N ALA A 358 -27.60 -6.96 -21.43
CA ALA A 358 -29.03 -7.36 -21.43
C ALA A 358 -29.35 -8.16 -20.16
N GLU A 359 -28.51 -9.13 -19.78
CA GLU A 359 -28.70 -9.92 -18.56
C GLU A 359 -28.58 -9.06 -17.27
N GLU A 360 -27.69 -8.10 -17.24
CA GLU A 360 -27.64 -7.13 -16.14
C GLU A 360 -28.91 -6.28 -16.08
N TYR A 361 -29.37 -5.83 -17.21
CA TYR A 361 -30.61 -5.04 -17.32
C TYR A 361 -31.83 -5.84 -16.89
N GLU A 362 -31.95 -7.09 -17.32
CA GLU A 362 -33.00 -8.00 -16.91
C GLU A 362 -32.96 -8.27 -15.40
N ALA A 363 -31.75 -8.46 -14.84
CA ALA A 363 -31.59 -8.67 -13.43
C ALA A 363 -31.98 -7.44 -12.59
N LEU A 364 -31.73 -6.23 -13.12
CA LEU A 364 -32.17 -4.98 -12.48
C LEU A 364 -33.68 -4.77 -12.56
N ASN A 365 -34.30 -5.29 -13.62
CA ASN A 365 -35.74 -5.16 -13.88
C ASN A 365 -36.58 -6.27 -13.22
N GLY A 366 -35.95 -7.38 -12.82
CA GLY A 366 -36.59 -8.50 -12.17
C GLY A 366 -36.95 -8.28 -10.72
N GLU A 367 -37.91 -9.04 -10.20
CA GLU A 367 -38.10 -9.16 -8.75
C GLU A 367 -36.95 -9.95 -8.17
N VAL A 368 -36.06 -9.27 -7.47
CA VAL A 368 -34.97 -9.90 -6.76
C VAL A 368 -35.29 -9.92 -5.28
N SER A 369 -35.35 -11.12 -4.72
CA SER A 369 -35.37 -11.30 -3.28
C SER A 369 -34.00 -10.96 -2.72
N PHE A 370 -33.94 -9.96 -1.86
CA PHE A 370 -32.71 -9.56 -1.18
C PHE A 370 -32.41 -10.59 -0.09
N PRO A 371 -31.18 -11.09 0.01
CA PRO A 371 -30.77 -11.82 1.19
C PRO A 371 -30.83 -10.88 2.40
N THR A 372 -31.77 -11.10 3.28
CA THR A 372 -31.83 -10.49 4.59
C THR A 372 -30.80 -11.18 5.46
N GLY A 373 -29.70 -10.51 5.73
CA GLY A 373 -28.80 -10.96 6.77
C GLY A 373 -27.33 -10.99 6.38
N ASP A 374 -26.56 -10.61 7.34
CA ASP A 374 -25.14 -10.85 7.56
C ASP A 374 -24.17 -10.31 6.48
N GLY A 375 -23.86 -9.04 6.59
CA GLY A 375 -22.67 -8.59 5.94
C GLY A 375 -22.58 -7.12 5.54
N GLY A 376 -23.46 -6.27 6.00
CA GLY A 376 -23.28 -4.82 5.85
C GLY A 376 -23.25 -4.30 4.42
N ASP A 377 -23.70 -5.08 3.49
CA ASP A 377 -23.82 -4.68 2.10
C ASP A 377 -25.07 -3.83 1.94
N PHE A 378 -24.95 -2.71 1.30
CA PHE A 378 -26.05 -1.80 1.06
C PHE A 378 -27.11 -2.45 0.19
N VAL A 379 -28.24 -2.80 0.82
CA VAL A 379 -29.48 -3.12 0.09
C VAL A 379 -30.23 -1.81 -0.05
N ARG A 380 -30.43 -1.35 -1.26
CA ARG A 380 -31.22 -0.17 -1.55
C ARG A 380 -32.41 -0.57 -2.40
N GLU A 381 -33.61 -0.31 -1.89
CA GLU A 381 -34.77 -0.31 -2.76
C GLU A 381 -34.64 0.87 -3.73
N ALA A 382 -34.72 0.58 -5.01
CA ALA A 382 -34.85 1.63 -5.99
C ALA A 382 -36.23 2.24 -5.85
N THR A 383 -36.28 3.41 -5.26
CA THR A 383 -37.48 4.24 -5.39
C THR A 383 -37.47 4.84 -6.77
N ASP A 384 -38.29 4.29 -7.59
CA ASP A 384 -38.93 4.91 -8.71
C ASP A 384 -38.09 5.87 -9.57
N ILE A 385 -37.31 5.29 -10.41
CA ILE A 385 -37.07 5.86 -11.74
C ILE A 385 -37.47 4.78 -12.71
N SER A 386 -38.67 4.90 -13.26
CA SER A 386 -39.15 4.03 -14.33
C SER A 386 -39.00 2.53 -14.04
N ALA A 387 -39.49 2.08 -12.88
CA ALA A 387 -39.60 0.67 -12.51
C ALA A 387 -38.27 -0.11 -12.30
N TYR A 388 -37.14 0.53 -12.02
CA TYR A 388 -35.93 -0.19 -11.64
C TYR A 388 -35.86 -0.43 -10.15
N LYS A 389 -35.91 -1.68 -9.73
CA LYS A 389 -35.42 -2.10 -8.41
C LYS A 389 -33.94 -2.41 -8.53
N ILE A 390 -33.07 -1.76 -7.76
CA ILE A 390 -31.67 -2.14 -7.66
C ILE A 390 -31.57 -3.21 -6.58
N PRO A 391 -31.40 -4.49 -6.96
CA PRO A 391 -31.52 -5.57 -5.99
C PRO A 391 -30.36 -5.65 -5.03
N TYR A 392 -29.15 -5.42 -5.50
CA TYR A 392 -27.95 -5.51 -4.68
C TYR A 392 -26.76 -4.88 -5.41
N ILE A 393 -26.09 -3.96 -4.73
CA ILE A 393 -24.89 -3.32 -5.27
C ILE A 393 -23.75 -3.57 -4.29
N LYS A 394 -22.72 -4.27 -4.73
CA LYS A 394 -21.47 -4.41 -4.01
C LYS A 394 -20.43 -3.49 -4.62
N SER A 395 -19.96 -2.52 -3.85
CA SER A 395 -18.84 -1.69 -4.25
C SER A 395 -17.52 -2.40 -3.92
N ILE A 396 -16.67 -2.57 -4.93
CA ILE A 396 -15.30 -3.03 -4.76
C ILE A 396 -14.42 -1.80 -4.91
N SER A 397 -13.84 -1.36 -3.79
CA SER A 397 -12.88 -0.26 -3.79
C SER A 397 -11.47 -0.83 -3.81
N LEU A 398 -10.66 -0.40 -4.76
CA LEU A 398 -9.34 -0.97 -5.00
C LEU A 398 -8.29 0.12 -5.02
N ILE A 399 -7.16 -0.16 -4.39
CA ILE A 399 -6.00 0.73 -4.44
C ILE A 399 -5.26 0.48 -5.73
N HIS A 400 -5.09 1.50 -6.52
CA HIS A 400 -4.26 1.45 -7.69
C HIS A 400 -2.99 2.26 -7.51
N LYS A 401 -1.93 1.73 -8.08
CA LYS A 401 -0.55 2.23 -8.22
C LYS A 401 -0.32 3.66 -7.75
N VAL A 402 0.55 3.79 -6.75
CA VAL A 402 1.20 5.07 -6.42
C VAL A 402 1.95 5.57 -7.67
N ARG A 403 1.57 6.70 -8.17
CA ARG A 403 2.31 7.44 -9.19
C ARG A 403 3.29 8.39 -8.55
#